data_826560a9cd0e54fd9cda9b1b67b8c764
#
_entry.id   826560a9cd0e54fd9cda9b1b67b8c764
#
_cell.length_a   1.000
_cell.length_b   1.000
_cell.length_c   1.000
_cell.angle_alpha   90.00
_cell.angle_beta   90.00
_cell.angle_gamma   90.00
#
_symmetry.space_group_name_H-M   'P 1'
#
loop_
_entity.id
_entity.type
_entity.pdbx_description
1 polymer ?
#
loop_
_entity_poly.entity_id
_entity_poly.type
_entity_poly.pdbx_seq_one_letter_code
_entity_poly.pdbx_strand_id
1 'polypeptide(L)'
;MKKLFVFLIAVLTLALMGCGGDAPKKDAAAPAGGDKQVLNLFSWADNFDPEVIAEFEKQNNCKVNYDVFANNEELLAKIQAGGAQYDLIQPSDYMVATMLKLNLLEELDLDKIPNAKNIVSSLKAPVYDPTGKHSLVYTWGITGIV
;
A
#
# COMPACT_ATOMS: atom_id res chain seq x y z
N MET A 1 -6.89 -56.50 -1.78
CA MET A 1 -6.29 -55.17 -1.89
C MET A 1 -6.61 -54.22 -0.71
N LYS A 2 -7.76 -54.28 -0.06
CA LYS A 2 -8.10 -53.43 1.09
C LYS A 2 -7.31 -53.71 2.40
N LYS A 3 -6.81 -54.93 2.58
CA LYS A 3 -6.06 -55.31 3.81
C LYS A 3 -4.58 -54.89 3.78
N LEU A 4 -4.00 -54.61 2.63
CA LEU A 4 -2.62 -54.18 2.50
C LEU A 4 -2.46 -52.69 2.79
N PHE A 5 -3.50 -51.88 2.55
CA PHE A 5 -3.48 -50.43 2.80
C PHE A 5 -3.57 -50.07 4.29
N VAL A 6 -4.24 -50.91 5.09
CA VAL A 6 -4.38 -50.68 6.55
C VAL A 6 -3.07 -50.96 7.26
N PHE A 7 -2.24 -51.89 6.75
CA PHE A 7 -0.94 -52.20 7.37
C PHE A 7 0.13 -51.13 7.11
N LEU A 8 0.02 -50.41 5.99
CA LEU A 8 0.97 -49.35 5.66
C LEU A 8 0.75 -48.09 6.50
N ILE A 9 -0.49 -47.81 6.88
CA ILE A 9 -0.82 -46.66 7.74
C ILE A 9 -0.43 -46.92 9.20
N ALA A 10 -0.48 -48.14 9.66
CA ALA A 10 -0.13 -48.52 11.03
C ALA A 10 1.39 -48.45 11.34
N VAL A 11 2.23 -48.62 10.33
CA VAL A 11 3.70 -48.54 10.47
C VAL A 11 4.20 -47.06 10.45
N LEU A 12 3.43 -46.14 9.84
CA LEU A 12 3.83 -44.73 9.77
C LEU A 12 3.54 -43.94 11.08
N THR A 13 2.68 -44.47 11.95
CA THR A 13 2.32 -43.76 13.20
C THR A 13 3.24 -44.10 14.38
N LEU A 14 4.17 -45.05 14.27
CA LEU A 14 5.10 -45.43 15.34
C LEU A 14 6.43 -44.69 15.32
N ALA A 15 6.71 -43.85 14.32
CA ALA A 15 7.99 -43.15 14.16
C ALA A 15 7.99 -41.72 14.78
N LEU A 16 6.93 -41.30 15.48
CA LEU A 16 6.81 -39.93 16.01
C LEU A 16 6.85 -39.82 17.56
N MET A 17 7.22 -40.91 18.29
CA MET A 17 7.44 -40.86 19.70
C MET A 17 8.90 -41.17 20.09
N GLY A 18 9.75 -40.15 19.95
CA GLY A 18 11.15 -40.26 20.40
C GLY A 18 11.89 -38.93 20.25
N CYS A 19 11.97 -38.24 21.33
CA CYS A 19 13.03 -37.45 21.92
C CYS A 19 12.49 -36.17 22.55
N GLY A 20 12.17 -36.27 23.86
CA GLY A 20 12.23 -35.12 24.76
C GLY A 20 13.71 -34.75 24.95
N GLY A 21 14.09 -33.58 24.46
CA GLY A 21 15.35 -32.96 24.77
C GLY A 21 15.04 -31.50 25.08
N ASP A 22 15.29 -31.07 26.32
CA ASP A 22 15.21 -29.70 26.76
C ASP A 22 16.10 -28.84 25.86
N ALA A 23 15.47 -28.07 24.97
CA ALA A 23 16.15 -27.01 24.26
C ALA A 23 16.30 -25.81 25.21
N PRO A 24 17.50 -25.22 25.35
CA PRO A 24 17.65 -24.01 26.14
C PRO A 24 16.82 -22.91 25.52
N LYS A 25 16.00 -22.24 26.35
CA LYS A 25 15.33 -20.98 25.97
C LYS A 25 16.39 -20.01 25.52
N LYS A 26 16.49 -19.82 24.20
CA LYS A 26 17.15 -18.66 23.64
C LYS A 26 16.28 -17.47 24.01
N ASP A 27 16.75 -16.66 24.93
CA ASP A 27 16.26 -15.33 25.14
C ASP A 27 16.26 -14.66 23.75
N ALA A 28 15.04 -14.41 23.26
CA ALA A 28 14.86 -13.63 22.06
C ALA A 28 15.31 -12.20 22.38
N ALA A 29 16.59 -11.91 22.09
CA ALA A 29 17.04 -10.54 21.99
C ALA A 29 16.09 -9.87 20.99
N ALA A 30 15.37 -8.85 21.45
CA ALA A 30 14.59 -7.98 20.59
C ALA A 30 15.49 -7.50 19.46
N PRO A 31 15.06 -7.56 18.17
CA PRO A 31 15.86 -7.01 17.09
C PRO A 31 15.93 -5.51 17.32
N ALA A 32 17.10 -5.04 17.71
CA ALA A 32 17.47 -3.62 17.66
C ALA A 32 17.69 -3.29 16.18
N GLY A 33 16.64 -2.84 15.52
CA GLY A 33 16.59 -2.47 14.12
C GLY A 33 15.19 -2.80 13.60
N GLY A 34 14.19 -1.99 13.98
CA GLY A 34 12.85 -2.12 13.42
C GLY A 34 12.95 -2.00 11.90
N ASP A 35 12.36 -2.96 11.17
CA ASP A 35 12.23 -2.87 9.73
C ASP A 35 11.65 -1.51 9.39
N LYS A 36 12.32 -0.78 8.50
CA LYS A 36 11.81 0.53 8.04
C LYS A 36 10.45 0.31 7.43
N GLN A 37 9.50 1.15 7.80
CA GLN A 37 8.20 1.16 7.12
C GLN A 37 8.41 1.45 5.64
N VAL A 38 7.61 0.82 4.80
CA VAL A 38 7.65 1.01 3.34
C VAL A 38 6.38 1.75 2.93
N LEU A 39 6.55 2.81 2.14
CA LEU A 39 5.48 3.53 1.47
C LEU A 39 5.54 3.22 -0.03
N ASN A 40 4.51 2.60 -0.57
CA ASN A 40 4.38 2.32 -1.99
C ASN A 40 3.58 3.43 -2.67
N LEU A 41 4.28 4.30 -3.37
CA LEU A 41 3.75 5.46 -4.08
C LEU A 41 3.64 5.16 -5.58
N PHE A 42 2.46 5.39 -6.17
CA PHE A 42 2.23 5.24 -7.61
C PHE A 42 1.73 6.54 -8.21
N SER A 43 2.55 7.17 -9.03
CA SER A 43 2.30 8.51 -9.53
C SER A 43 2.79 8.70 -10.96
N TRP A 44 2.64 9.91 -11.47
CA TRP A 44 3.21 10.34 -12.75
C TRP A 44 4.74 10.41 -12.63
N ALA A 45 5.42 10.18 -13.76
CA ALA A 45 6.84 10.45 -13.85
C ALA A 45 7.13 11.94 -13.52
N ASP A 46 8.26 12.18 -12.90
CA ASP A 46 8.79 13.53 -12.61
C ASP A 46 7.92 14.42 -11.70
N ASN A 47 6.88 13.86 -11.06
CA ASN A 47 6.05 14.63 -10.13
C ASN A 47 6.70 14.87 -8.77
N PHE A 48 7.63 14.02 -8.39
CA PHE A 48 8.38 14.15 -7.13
C PHE A 48 9.87 14.16 -7.40
N ASP A 49 10.54 15.20 -6.90
CA ASP A 49 11.99 15.30 -6.95
C ASP A 49 12.62 14.18 -6.09
N PRO A 50 13.61 13.43 -6.61
CA PRO A 50 14.30 12.40 -5.84
C PRO A 50 14.93 12.90 -4.54
N GLU A 51 15.38 14.14 -4.48
CA GLU A 51 15.92 14.74 -3.25
C GLU A 51 14.83 14.95 -2.19
N VAL A 52 13.61 15.31 -2.60
CA VAL A 52 12.44 15.44 -1.71
C VAL A 52 12.05 14.08 -1.16
N ILE A 53 12.03 13.03 -2.00
CA ILE A 53 11.78 11.65 -1.55
C ILE A 53 12.84 11.21 -0.53
N ALA A 54 14.11 11.44 -0.81
CA ALA A 54 15.21 11.05 0.08
C ALA A 54 15.13 11.77 1.44
N GLU A 55 14.76 13.05 1.44
CA GLU A 55 14.58 13.82 2.69
C GLU A 55 13.37 13.32 3.49
N PHE A 56 12.26 12.98 2.80
CA PHE A 56 11.09 12.37 3.44
C PHE A 56 11.43 11.02 4.07
N GLU A 57 12.14 10.15 3.37
CA GLU A 57 12.61 8.84 3.89
C GLU A 57 13.45 9.02 5.17
N LYS A 58 14.35 10.00 5.17
CA LYS A 58 15.22 10.31 6.31
C LYS A 58 14.43 10.85 7.51
N GLN A 59 13.52 11.80 7.27
CA GLN A 59 12.73 12.43 8.33
C GLN A 59 11.76 11.44 8.99
N ASN A 60 11.22 10.48 8.22
CA ASN A 60 10.21 9.55 8.68
C ASN A 60 10.75 8.14 8.95
N ASN A 61 12.07 7.92 8.81
CA ASN A 61 12.72 6.61 8.96
C ASN A 61 12.00 5.51 8.17
N CYS A 62 11.62 5.80 6.94
CA CYS A 62 10.90 4.90 6.05
C CYS A 62 11.66 4.67 4.73
N LYS A 63 11.10 3.82 3.87
CA LYS A 63 11.50 3.62 2.48
C LYS A 63 10.32 3.95 1.57
N VAL A 64 10.55 4.71 0.51
CA VAL A 64 9.55 4.98 -0.53
C VAL A 64 9.86 4.15 -1.76
N ASN A 65 8.92 3.28 -2.16
CA ASN A 65 8.93 2.64 -3.46
C ASN A 65 8.10 3.51 -4.40
N TYR A 66 8.76 4.18 -5.32
CA TYR A 66 8.12 5.09 -6.26
C TYR A 66 7.97 4.41 -7.61
N ASP A 67 6.74 3.99 -7.92
CA ASP A 67 6.35 3.48 -9.23
C ASP A 67 5.70 4.58 -10.06
N VAL A 68 5.83 4.49 -11.38
CA VAL A 68 5.26 5.46 -12.30
C VAL A 68 4.30 4.82 -13.29
N PHE A 69 3.31 5.58 -13.72
CA PHE A 69 2.39 5.23 -14.80
C PHE A 69 2.40 6.30 -15.89
N ALA A 70 2.08 5.90 -17.13
CA ALA A 70 2.05 6.79 -18.27
C ALA A 70 0.66 7.44 -18.48
N ASN A 71 -0.41 6.79 -18.00
CA ASN A 71 -1.79 7.28 -18.12
C ASN A 71 -2.67 6.68 -17.01
N ASN A 72 -3.83 7.30 -16.77
CA ASN A 72 -4.75 6.88 -15.71
C ASN A 72 -5.36 5.49 -15.95
N GLU A 73 -5.50 5.07 -17.18
CA GLU A 73 -6.07 3.77 -17.55
C GLU A 73 -5.12 2.64 -17.15
N GLU A 74 -3.82 2.84 -17.32
CA GLU A 74 -2.78 1.93 -16.83
C GLU A 74 -2.82 1.83 -15.29
N LEU A 75 -2.91 2.98 -14.60
CA LEU A 75 -3.07 3.02 -13.15
C LEU A 75 -4.28 2.20 -12.73
N LEU A 76 -5.45 2.46 -13.32
CA LEU A 76 -6.68 1.74 -12.98
C LEU A 76 -6.56 0.24 -13.21
N ALA A 77 -6.03 -0.16 -14.37
CA ALA A 77 -5.84 -1.59 -14.70
C ALA A 77 -4.92 -2.29 -13.69
N LYS A 78 -3.83 -1.63 -13.27
CA LYS A 78 -2.88 -2.17 -12.30
C LYS A 78 -3.50 -2.33 -10.91
N ILE A 79 -4.29 -1.35 -10.46
CA ILE A 79 -5.02 -1.42 -9.18
C ILE A 79 -6.08 -2.55 -9.21
N GLN A 80 -6.86 -2.66 -10.31
CA GLN A 80 -7.88 -3.69 -10.46
C GLN A 80 -7.31 -5.11 -10.54
N ALA A 81 -6.11 -5.26 -11.07
CA ALA A 81 -5.42 -6.56 -11.13
C ALA A 81 -5.06 -7.10 -9.72
N GLY A 82 -5.06 -6.26 -8.69
CA GLY A 82 -4.86 -6.66 -7.29
C GLY A 82 -3.47 -7.21 -6.95
N GLY A 83 -2.54 -7.21 -7.90
CA GLY A 83 -1.19 -7.75 -7.73
C GLY A 83 -0.18 -6.81 -7.08
N ALA A 84 -0.50 -5.53 -6.98
CA ALA A 84 0.34 -4.50 -6.38
C ALA A 84 -0.42 -3.79 -5.26
N GLN A 85 0.22 -3.69 -4.11
CA GLN A 85 -0.34 -2.94 -2.98
C GLN A 85 0.30 -1.55 -2.97
N TYR A 86 -0.49 -0.53 -3.29
CA TYR A 86 -0.08 0.85 -3.20
C TYR A 86 -0.76 1.51 -2.00
N ASP A 87 0.03 2.26 -1.24
CA ASP A 87 -0.45 3.01 -0.08
C ASP A 87 -0.96 4.39 -0.52
N LEU A 88 -0.35 4.96 -1.57
CA LEU A 88 -0.70 6.26 -2.11
C LEU A 88 -0.64 6.25 -3.63
N ILE A 89 -1.68 6.78 -4.26
CA ILE A 89 -1.77 6.94 -5.71
C ILE A 89 -2.10 8.40 -6.07
N GLN A 90 -1.66 8.86 -7.24
CA GLN A 90 -1.91 10.23 -7.69
C GLN A 90 -2.61 10.27 -9.06
N PRO A 91 -3.87 9.88 -9.16
CA PRO A 91 -4.65 9.97 -10.40
C PRO A 91 -5.11 11.39 -10.71
N SER A 92 -5.57 11.61 -11.94
CA SER A 92 -6.33 12.81 -12.31
C SER A 92 -7.75 12.78 -11.71
N ASP A 93 -8.40 13.91 -11.67
CA ASP A 93 -9.73 14.14 -11.10
C ASP A 93 -10.82 13.18 -11.61
N TYR A 94 -10.95 12.99 -12.92
CA TYR A 94 -11.92 12.08 -13.52
C TYR A 94 -11.67 10.62 -13.13
N MET A 95 -10.40 10.27 -12.90
CA MET A 95 -10.04 8.92 -12.47
C MET A 95 -10.35 8.73 -10.98
N VAL A 96 -10.19 9.75 -10.12
CA VAL A 96 -10.69 9.70 -8.74
C VAL A 96 -12.19 9.40 -8.73
N ALA A 97 -12.98 10.14 -9.54
CA ALA A 97 -14.42 9.90 -9.66
C ALA A 97 -14.77 8.47 -10.11
N THR A 98 -13.98 7.92 -11.02
CA THR A 98 -14.14 6.55 -11.51
C THR A 98 -13.82 5.53 -10.41
N MET A 99 -12.69 5.70 -9.72
CA MET A 99 -12.24 4.79 -8.67
C MET A 99 -13.18 4.81 -7.45
N LEU A 100 -13.76 5.95 -7.12
CA LEU A 100 -14.81 6.06 -6.09
C LEU A 100 -16.03 5.20 -6.44
N LYS A 101 -16.52 5.28 -7.68
CA LYS A 101 -17.64 4.44 -8.14
C LYS A 101 -17.34 2.95 -8.10
N LEU A 102 -16.07 2.59 -8.23
CA LEU A 102 -15.60 1.21 -8.18
C LEU A 102 -15.22 0.74 -6.76
N ASN A 103 -15.36 1.60 -5.75
CA ASN A 103 -14.96 1.34 -4.35
C ASN A 103 -13.47 0.91 -4.24
N LEU A 104 -12.58 1.59 -4.95
CA LEU A 104 -11.14 1.32 -4.98
C LEU A 104 -10.33 2.29 -4.11
N LEU A 105 -10.97 3.26 -3.46
CA LEU A 105 -10.30 4.25 -2.61
C LEU A 105 -10.80 4.13 -1.17
N GLU A 106 -9.85 4.15 -0.24
CA GLU A 106 -10.12 4.20 1.19
C GLU A 106 -10.53 5.60 1.65
N GLU A 107 -11.25 5.68 2.75
CA GLU A 107 -11.60 6.94 3.40
C GLU A 107 -10.40 7.47 4.20
N LEU A 108 -10.05 8.75 4.00
CA LEU A 108 -8.95 9.42 4.68
C LEU A 108 -9.37 9.85 6.10
N ASP A 109 -8.53 9.56 7.07
CA ASP A 109 -8.63 10.15 8.41
C ASP A 109 -7.97 11.53 8.40
N LEU A 110 -8.75 12.55 8.10
CA LEU A 110 -8.28 13.93 7.96
C LEU A 110 -7.71 14.51 9.27
N ASP A 111 -8.10 13.98 10.42
CA ASP A 111 -7.56 14.40 11.72
C ASP A 111 -6.07 14.01 11.85
N LYS A 112 -5.65 12.97 11.15
CA LYS A 112 -4.24 12.54 11.06
C LYS A 112 -3.44 13.27 9.99
N ILE A 113 -4.07 14.15 9.21
CA ILE A 113 -3.44 14.90 8.12
C ILE A 113 -3.49 16.41 8.43
N PRO A 114 -2.70 16.91 9.38
CA PRO A 114 -2.81 18.29 9.87
C PRO A 114 -2.60 19.35 8.77
N ASN A 115 -1.88 19.01 7.70
CA ASN A 115 -1.63 19.90 6.57
C ASN A 115 -2.82 20.00 5.60
N ALA A 116 -3.84 19.14 5.71
CA ALA A 116 -5.07 19.24 4.91
C ALA A 116 -5.78 20.61 5.10
N LYS A 117 -5.58 21.25 6.26
CA LYS A 117 -6.08 22.63 6.53
C LYS A 117 -5.55 23.68 5.55
N ASN A 118 -4.37 23.45 4.94
CA ASN A 118 -3.71 24.38 4.02
C ASN A 118 -4.33 24.36 2.63
N ILE A 119 -5.14 23.35 2.31
CA ILE A 119 -5.86 23.27 1.04
C ILE A 119 -6.92 24.36 1.02
N VAL A 120 -6.96 25.14 -0.08
CA VAL A 120 -7.97 26.18 -0.26
C VAL A 120 -9.38 25.62 -0.24
N SER A 121 -10.32 26.35 0.32
CA SER A 121 -11.68 25.84 0.61
C SER A 121 -12.41 25.30 -0.64
N SER A 122 -12.20 25.91 -1.81
CA SER A 122 -12.81 25.49 -3.07
C SER A 122 -12.33 24.12 -3.57
N LEU A 123 -11.24 23.60 -3.03
CA LEU A 123 -10.65 22.30 -3.42
C LEU A 123 -10.75 21.23 -2.33
N LYS A 124 -11.42 21.52 -1.21
CA LYS A 124 -11.58 20.54 -0.11
C LYS A 124 -12.62 19.46 -0.36
N ALA A 125 -13.68 19.80 -1.12
CA ALA A 125 -14.70 18.85 -1.54
C ALA A 125 -15.01 19.11 -3.01
N PRO A 126 -14.13 18.70 -3.91
CA PRO A 126 -14.30 18.94 -5.34
C PRO A 126 -15.43 18.08 -5.91
N VAL A 127 -15.93 18.44 -7.10
CA VAL A 127 -17.05 17.73 -7.74
C VAL A 127 -16.79 16.24 -7.93
N TYR A 128 -15.56 15.84 -8.13
CA TYR A 128 -15.16 14.44 -8.31
C TYR A 128 -15.03 13.65 -6.99
N ASP A 129 -14.90 14.32 -5.85
CA ASP A 129 -14.98 13.76 -4.49
C ASP A 129 -15.85 14.68 -3.61
N PRO A 130 -17.18 14.62 -3.73
CA PRO A 130 -18.08 15.57 -3.04
C PRO A 130 -18.02 15.49 -1.52
N THR A 131 -17.51 14.38 -0.98
CA THR A 131 -17.32 14.23 0.47
C THR A 131 -16.02 14.84 0.94
N GLY A 132 -15.02 14.99 0.05
CA GLY A 132 -13.67 15.43 0.37
C GLY A 132 -12.92 14.48 1.30
N LYS A 133 -13.34 13.21 1.35
CA LYS A 133 -12.81 12.24 2.30
C LYS A 133 -11.89 11.17 1.67
N HIS A 134 -11.81 11.11 0.35
CA HIS A 134 -11.06 10.05 -0.32
C HIS A 134 -9.85 10.58 -1.09
N SER A 135 -9.78 11.90 -1.27
CA SER A 135 -8.69 12.52 -2.01
C SER A 135 -8.31 13.89 -1.45
N LEU A 136 -7.04 14.24 -1.65
CA LEU A 136 -6.53 15.59 -1.38
C LEU A 136 -5.89 16.12 -2.66
N VAL A 137 -6.21 17.38 -3.01
CA VAL A 137 -5.65 18.00 -4.21
C VAL A 137 -4.18 18.29 -3.99
N TYR A 138 -3.33 17.72 -4.85
CA TYR A 138 -1.89 17.96 -4.86
C TYR A 138 -1.54 19.16 -5.76
N THR A 139 -2.05 19.15 -6.99
CA THR A 139 -1.83 20.21 -7.96
C THR A 139 -3.04 20.38 -8.86
N TRP A 140 -3.19 21.53 -9.49
CA TRP A 140 -4.23 21.77 -10.49
C TRP A 140 -3.66 22.62 -11.62
N GLY A 141 -4.29 22.53 -12.79
CA GLY A 141 -3.90 23.29 -13.95
C GLY A 141 -5.06 23.46 -14.92
N ILE A 142 -4.86 24.31 -15.91
CA ILE A 142 -5.79 24.55 -17.02
C ILE A 142 -5.04 24.26 -18.32
N THR A 143 -5.66 23.46 -19.18
CA THR A 143 -5.18 23.24 -20.54
C THR A 143 -5.97 24.15 -21.47
N GLY A 144 -5.28 24.91 -22.31
CA GLY A 144 -5.87 25.83 -23.29
C GLY A 144 -5.19 25.72 -24.65
N ILE A 145 -5.88 26.22 -25.66
CA ILE A 145 -5.29 26.41 -27.00
C ILE A 145 -4.76 27.84 -27.07
N VAL A 146 -3.49 27.99 -27.47
CA VAL A 146 -2.80 29.28 -27.64
C VAL A 146 -2.64 29.57 -29.12
#